data_1304d1fe9f4b433507cd2a98350db5af
#
_entry.id   1304d1fe9f4b433507cd2a98350db5af
#
_cell.length_a   1.000
_cell.length_b   1.000
_cell.length_c   1.000
_cell.angle_alpha   90.00
_cell.angle_beta   90.00
_cell.angle_gamma   90.00
#
_symmetry.space_group_name_H-M   'P 1'
#
loop_
_entity.id
_entity.type
_entity.pdbx_description
1 polymer ?
#
loop_
_entity_poly.entity_id
_entity_poly.type
_entity_poly.pdbx_seq_one_letter_code
_entity_poly.pdbx_strand_id
1 'polypeptide(L)'
;MLSGKQRELLACFESLDDVEGTEPLRVRVGELLDEVRLHVRVTERHLQPLVVRVEGQKRALQEAEVLLAMHELMAELEYFPCGSMEWLARLMALEDAALAHVRSLELQLFPRLSEALDEGEAVDLVRSMAATREALWLEMRRARSAFRGLDSVHSCSEWV
;
A
#
# COMPACT_ATOMS: atom_id res chain seq x y z
N MET A 1 15.50 -6.21 7.46
CA MET A 1 15.05 -4.81 7.28
C MET A 1 13.89 -4.67 6.30
N LEU A 2 13.90 -5.33 5.13
CA LEU A 2 12.74 -5.35 4.22
C LEU A 2 11.52 -6.01 4.88
N SER A 3 11.68 -7.16 5.51
CA SER A 3 10.60 -7.89 6.21
C SER A 3 9.90 -7.12 7.35
N GLY A 4 10.54 -6.10 7.93
CA GLY A 4 9.92 -5.26 8.97
C GLY A 4 8.74 -4.44 8.43
N LYS A 5 8.90 -3.83 7.26
CA LYS A 5 7.84 -3.00 6.63
C LYS A 5 6.65 -3.83 6.15
N GLN A 6 6.86 -5.05 5.69
CA GLN A 6 5.78 -5.96 5.33
C GLN A 6 4.96 -6.36 6.55
N ARG A 7 5.59 -6.60 7.69
CA ARG A 7 4.89 -6.89 8.95
C ARG A 7 4.09 -5.70 9.46
N GLU A 8 4.62 -4.47 9.34
CA GLU A 8 3.88 -3.26 9.67
C GLU A 8 2.61 -3.14 8.83
N LEU A 9 2.68 -3.44 7.52
CA LEU A 9 1.49 -3.45 6.65
C LEU A 9 0.43 -4.44 7.14
N LEU A 10 0.82 -5.69 7.45
CA LEU A 10 -0.12 -6.70 7.92
C LEU A 10 -0.72 -6.34 9.30
N ALA A 11 0.07 -5.75 10.19
CA ALA A 11 -0.41 -5.26 11.49
C ALA A 11 -1.48 -4.16 11.35
N CYS A 12 -1.46 -3.37 10.27
CA CYS A 12 -2.52 -2.40 9.99
C CYS A 12 -3.87 -3.08 9.73
N PHE A 13 -3.90 -4.21 9.04
CA PHE A 13 -5.13 -4.99 8.85
C PHE A 13 -5.64 -5.57 10.18
N GLU A 14 -4.76 -6.20 10.97
CA GLU A 14 -5.11 -6.75 12.28
C GLU A 14 -5.69 -5.70 13.23
N SER A 15 -5.25 -4.45 13.13
CA SER A 15 -5.75 -3.35 13.95
C SER A 15 -7.19 -2.95 13.66
N LEU A 16 -7.80 -3.43 12.58
CA LEU A 16 -9.19 -3.13 12.23
C LEU A 16 -10.20 -3.96 13.05
N ASP A 17 -9.79 -5.13 13.54
CA ASP A 17 -10.67 -6.04 14.29
C ASP A 17 -11.18 -5.44 15.60
N ASP A 18 -10.43 -4.51 16.20
CA ASP A 18 -10.75 -3.85 17.45
C ASP A 18 -11.51 -2.52 17.28
N VAL A 19 -11.85 -2.13 16.04
CA VAL A 19 -12.49 -0.84 15.76
C VAL A 19 -14.00 -0.94 15.82
N GLU A 20 -14.60 -0.26 16.79
CA GLU A 20 -16.05 -0.15 16.93
C GLU A 20 -16.59 1.13 16.29
N GLY A 21 -17.65 0.99 15.49
CA GLY A 21 -18.36 2.10 14.86
C GLY A 21 -17.89 2.43 13.44
N THR A 22 -18.82 2.93 12.62
CA THR A 22 -18.59 3.16 11.18
C THR A 22 -17.57 4.28 10.91
N GLU A 23 -17.64 5.38 11.66
CA GLU A 23 -16.76 6.53 11.43
C GLU A 23 -15.29 6.25 11.84
N PRO A 24 -15.01 5.67 13.02
CA PRO A 24 -13.67 5.22 13.35
C PRO A 24 -13.12 4.19 12.36
N LEU A 25 -13.95 3.24 11.92
CA LEU A 25 -13.58 2.25 10.92
C LEU A 25 -13.19 2.91 9.58
N ARG A 26 -13.97 3.88 9.11
CA ARG A 26 -13.67 4.63 7.89
C ARG A 26 -12.31 5.35 7.96
N VAL A 27 -12.01 5.97 9.09
CA VAL A 27 -10.72 6.66 9.31
C VAL A 27 -9.57 5.65 9.29
N ARG A 28 -9.70 4.55 10.01
CA ARG A 28 -8.66 3.51 10.08
C ARG A 28 -8.41 2.83 8.73
N VAL A 29 -9.47 2.53 7.98
CA VAL A 29 -9.30 1.99 6.64
C VAL A 29 -8.68 3.01 5.69
N GLY A 30 -8.99 4.29 5.83
CA GLY A 30 -8.30 5.35 5.09
C GLY A 30 -6.78 5.36 5.35
N GLU A 31 -6.36 5.21 6.59
CA GLU A 31 -4.94 5.08 6.97
C GLU A 31 -4.31 3.80 6.40
N LEU A 32 -5.02 2.68 6.48
CA LEU A 32 -4.59 1.41 5.87
C LEU A 32 -4.40 1.53 4.36
N LEU A 33 -5.36 2.12 3.64
CA LEU A 33 -5.26 2.30 2.19
C LEU A 33 -4.05 3.14 1.80
N ASP A 34 -3.68 4.14 2.61
CA ASP A 34 -2.45 4.90 2.38
C ASP A 34 -1.20 4.04 2.55
N GLU A 35 -1.16 3.21 3.57
CA GLU A 35 -0.03 2.28 3.78
C GLU A 35 0.08 1.27 2.64
N VAL A 36 -1.05 0.70 2.17
CA VAL A 36 -1.07 -0.19 1.01
C VAL A 36 -0.58 0.53 -0.25
N ARG A 37 -1.04 1.76 -0.51
CA ARG A 37 -0.58 2.57 -1.66
C ARG A 37 0.91 2.83 -1.63
N LEU A 38 1.44 3.21 -0.48
CA LEU A 38 2.88 3.42 -0.30
C LEU A 38 3.66 2.15 -0.58
N HIS A 39 3.20 1.02 -0.02
CA HIS A 39 3.81 -0.28 -0.23
C HIS A 39 3.83 -0.67 -1.72
N VAL A 40 2.69 -0.60 -2.38
CA VAL A 40 2.55 -0.97 -3.80
C VAL A 40 3.47 -0.10 -4.66
N ARG A 41 3.43 1.22 -4.52
CA ARG A 41 4.27 2.14 -5.32
C ARG A 41 5.77 1.95 -5.09
N VAL A 42 6.20 1.72 -3.86
CA VAL A 42 7.61 1.43 -3.56
C VAL A 42 8.03 0.10 -4.19
N THR A 43 7.17 -0.92 -4.12
CA THR A 43 7.40 -2.22 -4.74
C THR A 43 7.51 -2.11 -6.26
N GLU A 44 6.57 -1.45 -6.92
CA GLU A 44 6.58 -1.23 -8.37
C GLU A 44 7.86 -0.53 -8.82
N ARG A 45 8.30 0.48 -8.09
CA ARG A 45 9.45 1.29 -8.47
C ARG A 45 10.78 0.60 -8.26
N HIS A 46 10.94 -0.16 -7.17
CA HIS A 46 12.23 -0.67 -6.74
C HIS A 46 12.38 -2.19 -6.85
N LEU A 47 11.32 -2.94 -6.56
CA LEU A 47 11.38 -4.41 -6.56
C LEU A 47 11.01 -5.01 -7.92
N GLN A 48 10.04 -4.48 -8.63
CA GLN A 48 9.64 -4.99 -9.95
C GLN A 48 10.80 -5.11 -10.95
N PRO A 49 11.70 -4.12 -11.12
CA PRO A 49 12.86 -4.28 -11.99
C PRO A 49 13.81 -5.39 -11.54
N LEU A 50 13.91 -5.62 -10.24
CA LEU A 50 14.74 -6.68 -9.66
C LEU A 50 14.12 -8.06 -9.85
N VAL A 51 12.78 -8.19 -9.80
CA VAL A 51 12.09 -9.44 -10.12
C VAL A 51 12.43 -9.88 -11.55
N VAL A 52 12.42 -8.97 -12.51
CA VAL A 52 12.87 -9.28 -13.91
C VAL A 52 14.29 -9.82 -13.92
N ARG A 53 15.20 -9.18 -13.17
CA ARG A 53 16.63 -9.55 -13.12
C ARG A 53 16.85 -10.93 -12.51
N VAL A 54 16.17 -11.27 -11.40
CA VAL A 54 16.46 -12.48 -10.61
C VAL A 54 15.51 -13.64 -10.87
N GLU A 55 14.29 -13.39 -11.32
CA GLU A 55 13.25 -14.40 -11.51
C GLU A 55 12.72 -14.47 -12.95
N GLY A 56 13.05 -13.47 -13.78
CA GLY A 56 12.66 -13.39 -15.18
C GLY A 56 11.31 -12.72 -15.44
N GLN A 57 11.06 -12.48 -16.73
CA GLN A 57 9.91 -11.70 -17.21
C GLN A 57 8.55 -12.29 -16.82
N LYS A 58 8.41 -13.63 -16.88
CA LYS A 58 7.14 -14.31 -16.56
C LYS A 58 6.73 -14.05 -15.11
N ARG A 59 7.69 -14.14 -14.18
CA ARG A 59 7.44 -13.90 -12.76
C ARG A 59 7.11 -12.44 -12.49
N ALA A 60 7.84 -11.53 -13.15
CA ALA A 60 7.58 -10.11 -13.05
C ALA A 60 6.16 -9.72 -13.50
N LEU A 61 5.64 -10.34 -14.56
CA LEU A 61 4.26 -10.13 -15.00
C LEU A 61 3.24 -10.64 -13.97
N GLN A 62 3.48 -11.80 -13.37
CA GLN A 62 2.62 -12.33 -12.31
C GLN A 62 2.57 -11.40 -11.08
N GLU A 63 3.71 -10.87 -10.66
CA GLU A 63 3.76 -9.89 -9.56
C GLU A 63 3.05 -8.58 -9.93
N ALA A 64 3.21 -8.10 -11.17
CA ALA A 64 2.49 -6.92 -11.65
C ALA A 64 0.97 -7.09 -11.63
N GLU A 65 0.47 -8.28 -11.99
CA GLU A 65 -0.97 -8.61 -11.91
C GLU A 65 -1.48 -8.57 -10.46
N VAL A 66 -0.70 -9.05 -9.49
CA VAL A 66 -1.06 -8.98 -8.07
C VAL A 66 -1.14 -7.52 -7.58
N LEU A 67 -0.15 -6.69 -7.95
CA LEU A 67 -0.16 -5.27 -7.59
C LEU A 67 -1.32 -4.51 -8.24
N LEU A 68 -1.65 -4.84 -9.49
CA LEU A 68 -2.81 -4.28 -10.19
C LEU A 68 -4.13 -4.65 -9.48
N ALA A 69 -4.30 -5.92 -9.09
CA ALA A 69 -5.46 -6.35 -8.34
C ALA A 69 -5.61 -5.61 -7.00
N MET A 70 -4.51 -5.33 -6.30
CA MET A 70 -4.53 -4.51 -5.08
C MET A 70 -4.96 -3.07 -5.38
N HIS A 71 -4.51 -2.46 -6.48
CA HIS A 71 -4.97 -1.13 -6.91
C HIS A 71 -6.47 -1.10 -7.19
N GLU A 72 -7.00 -2.10 -7.90
CA GLU A 72 -8.43 -2.20 -8.21
C GLU A 72 -9.26 -2.35 -6.95
N LEU A 73 -8.87 -3.21 -6.01
CA LEU A 73 -9.56 -3.38 -4.72
C LEU A 73 -9.55 -2.11 -3.87
N MET A 74 -8.46 -1.35 -3.86
CA MET A 74 -8.40 -0.06 -3.18
C MET A 74 -9.38 0.96 -3.80
N ALA A 75 -9.47 1.02 -5.13
CA ALA A 75 -10.41 1.89 -5.83
C ALA A 75 -11.86 1.50 -5.56
N GLU A 76 -12.17 0.21 -5.52
CA GLU A 76 -13.51 -0.29 -5.18
C GLU A 76 -13.88 0.03 -3.72
N LEU A 77 -12.96 -0.07 -2.77
CA LEU A 77 -13.18 0.33 -1.38
C LEU A 77 -13.51 1.82 -1.21
N GLU A 78 -13.01 2.68 -2.10
CA GLU A 78 -13.38 4.10 -2.11
C GLU A 78 -14.76 4.35 -2.72
N TYR A 79 -15.22 3.45 -3.57
CA TYR A 79 -16.51 3.58 -4.27
C TYR A 79 -17.70 3.07 -3.43
N PHE A 80 -17.55 1.93 -2.75
CA PHE A 80 -18.63 1.32 -1.97
C PHE A 80 -18.83 1.99 -0.60
N PRO A 81 -20.06 2.08 -0.08
CA PRO A 81 -20.32 2.61 1.26
C PRO A 81 -19.60 1.79 2.33
N CYS A 82 -18.88 2.47 3.22
CA CYS A 82 -18.17 1.84 4.32
C CYS A 82 -19.11 0.99 5.18
N GLY A 83 -18.74 -0.26 5.41
CA GLY A 83 -19.52 -1.22 6.19
C GLY A 83 -20.59 -1.97 5.41
N SER A 84 -20.82 -1.68 4.12
CA SER A 84 -21.69 -2.51 3.27
C SER A 84 -21.10 -3.91 3.06
N MET A 85 -21.92 -4.88 2.68
CA MET A 85 -21.47 -6.25 2.40
C MET A 85 -20.42 -6.27 1.27
N GLU A 86 -20.66 -5.47 0.24
CA GLU A 86 -19.74 -5.32 -0.89
C GLU A 86 -18.40 -4.71 -0.45
N TRP A 87 -18.44 -3.69 0.41
CA TRP A 87 -17.24 -3.06 0.96
C TRP A 87 -16.44 -4.04 1.84
N LEU A 88 -17.10 -4.77 2.74
CA LEU A 88 -16.44 -5.78 3.58
C LEU A 88 -15.78 -6.87 2.74
N ALA A 89 -16.47 -7.36 1.70
CA ALA A 89 -15.91 -8.36 0.80
C ALA A 89 -14.62 -7.87 0.10
N ARG A 90 -14.55 -6.58 -0.32
CA ARG A 90 -13.35 -5.97 -0.92
C ARG A 90 -12.24 -5.78 0.10
N LEU A 91 -12.57 -5.41 1.33
CA LEU A 91 -11.57 -5.29 2.40
C LEU A 91 -10.90 -6.62 2.69
N MET A 92 -11.68 -7.70 2.82
CA MET A 92 -11.16 -9.05 3.00
C MET A 92 -10.30 -9.51 1.80
N ALA A 93 -10.75 -9.24 0.59
CA ALA A 93 -10.00 -9.56 -0.62
C ALA A 93 -8.66 -8.79 -0.70
N LEU A 94 -8.64 -7.52 -0.28
CA LEU A 94 -7.41 -6.73 -0.21
C LEU A 94 -6.44 -7.29 0.84
N GLU A 95 -6.95 -7.70 2.00
CA GLU A 95 -6.14 -8.34 3.04
C GLU A 95 -5.50 -9.65 2.53
N ASP A 96 -6.29 -10.53 1.92
CA ASP A 96 -5.79 -11.77 1.34
C ASP A 96 -4.74 -11.52 0.26
N ALA A 97 -4.96 -10.55 -0.63
CA ALA A 97 -4.01 -10.18 -1.67
C ALA A 97 -2.71 -9.60 -1.08
N ALA A 98 -2.80 -8.73 -0.08
CA ALA A 98 -1.64 -8.17 0.61
C ALA A 98 -0.84 -9.24 1.34
N LEU A 99 -1.50 -10.16 2.05
CA LEU A 99 -0.86 -11.28 2.74
C LEU A 99 -0.14 -12.22 1.76
N ALA A 100 -0.79 -12.59 0.66
CA ALA A 100 -0.19 -13.43 -0.37
C ALA A 100 1.03 -12.74 -1.01
N HIS A 101 0.93 -11.43 -1.31
CA HIS A 101 2.02 -10.65 -1.86
C HIS A 101 3.22 -10.56 -0.89
N VAL A 102 2.99 -10.23 0.38
CA VAL A 102 4.05 -10.18 1.40
C VAL A 102 4.77 -11.52 1.55
N ARG A 103 4.01 -12.63 1.61
CA ARG A 103 4.58 -13.98 1.67
C ARG A 103 5.43 -14.29 0.43
N SER A 104 4.99 -13.89 -0.75
CA SER A 104 5.75 -14.06 -2.00
C SER A 104 7.09 -13.31 -1.93
N LEU A 105 7.07 -12.06 -1.47
CA LEU A 105 8.30 -11.27 -1.28
C LEU A 105 9.26 -11.94 -0.29
N GLU A 106 8.76 -12.34 0.88
CA GLU A 106 9.60 -12.87 1.96
C GLU A 106 10.17 -14.27 1.64
N LEU A 107 9.35 -15.15 1.06
CA LEU A 107 9.74 -16.54 0.86
C LEU A 107 10.44 -16.80 -0.49
N GLN A 108 10.22 -15.94 -1.47
CA GLN A 108 10.74 -16.15 -2.83
C GLN A 108 11.72 -15.05 -3.26
N LEU A 109 11.30 -13.79 -3.25
CA LEU A 109 12.10 -12.72 -3.81
C LEU A 109 13.30 -12.35 -2.92
N PHE A 110 13.10 -12.10 -1.63
CA PHE A 110 14.16 -11.61 -0.74
C PHE A 110 15.34 -12.58 -0.60
N PRO A 111 15.14 -13.91 -0.49
CA PRO A 111 16.27 -14.85 -0.52
C PRO A 111 17.09 -14.75 -1.81
N ARG A 112 16.43 -14.65 -2.97
CA ARG A 112 17.11 -14.51 -4.26
C ARG A 112 17.82 -13.17 -4.42
N LEU A 113 17.25 -12.08 -3.91
CA LEU A 113 17.92 -10.78 -3.87
C LEU A 113 19.18 -10.83 -2.99
N SER A 114 19.12 -11.52 -1.85
CA SER A 114 20.26 -11.69 -0.95
C SER A 114 21.42 -12.46 -1.61
N GLU A 115 21.12 -13.33 -2.55
CA GLU A 115 22.13 -14.06 -3.33
C GLU A 115 22.65 -13.26 -4.54
N ALA A 116 21.80 -12.41 -5.11
CA ALA A 116 22.09 -11.70 -6.38
C ALA A 116 22.69 -10.30 -6.19
N LEU A 117 22.46 -9.65 -5.05
CA LEU A 117 22.95 -8.31 -4.74
C LEU A 117 24.18 -8.38 -3.84
N ASP A 118 25.18 -7.54 -4.11
CA ASP A 118 26.25 -7.31 -3.15
C ASP A 118 25.75 -6.43 -1.97
N GLU A 119 26.57 -6.29 -0.93
CA GLU A 119 26.23 -5.55 0.27
C GLU A 119 25.93 -4.06 -0.04
N GLY A 120 26.69 -3.46 -0.96
CA GLY A 120 26.51 -2.06 -1.39
C GLY A 120 25.18 -1.88 -2.12
N GLU A 121 24.88 -2.74 -3.09
CA GLU A 121 23.59 -2.76 -3.83
C GLU A 121 22.40 -2.94 -2.87
N ALA A 122 22.52 -3.84 -1.91
CA ALA A 122 21.45 -4.10 -0.93
C ALA A 122 21.20 -2.88 -0.01
N VAL A 123 22.24 -2.22 0.46
CA VAL A 123 22.13 -0.99 1.27
C VAL A 123 21.52 0.15 0.46
N ASP A 124 21.95 0.33 -0.78
CA ASP A 124 21.43 1.37 -1.67
C ASP A 124 19.97 1.13 -2.04
N LEU A 125 19.56 -0.11 -2.25
CA LEU A 125 18.16 -0.48 -2.46
C LEU A 125 17.29 -0.06 -1.28
N VAL A 126 17.67 -0.47 -0.06
CA VAL A 126 16.91 -0.14 1.16
C VAL A 126 16.83 1.37 1.37
N ARG A 127 17.92 2.09 1.17
CA ARG A 127 17.97 3.56 1.27
C ARG A 127 17.04 4.22 0.24
N SER A 128 17.07 3.76 -1.01
CA SER A 128 16.24 4.29 -2.10
C SER A 128 14.75 4.02 -1.87
N MET A 129 14.40 2.83 -1.37
CA MET A 129 13.02 2.49 -1.01
C MET A 129 12.52 3.38 0.13
N ALA A 130 13.32 3.61 1.16
CA ALA A 130 12.96 4.48 2.28
C ALA A 130 12.75 5.94 1.84
N ALA A 131 13.65 6.47 1.01
CA ALA A 131 13.53 7.83 0.46
C ALA A 131 12.29 8.00 -0.42
N THR A 132 11.99 7.02 -1.27
CA THR A 132 10.79 7.02 -2.11
C THR A 132 9.53 6.99 -1.25
N ARG A 133 9.47 6.14 -0.22
CA ARG A 133 8.35 6.06 0.70
C ARG A 133 8.09 7.40 1.40
N GLU A 134 9.13 8.04 1.92
CA GLU A 134 9.02 9.34 2.58
C GLU A 134 8.50 10.43 1.62
N ALA A 135 9.04 10.50 0.42
CA ALA A 135 8.60 11.45 -0.60
C ALA A 135 7.11 11.27 -0.95
N LEU A 136 6.67 10.03 -1.21
CA LEU A 136 5.28 9.71 -1.51
C LEU A 136 4.35 10.02 -0.34
N TRP A 137 4.75 9.73 0.89
CA TRP A 137 3.96 10.04 2.08
C TRP A 137 3.76 11.55 2.26
N LEU A 138 4.81 12.35 2.03
CA LEU A 138 4.72 13.82 2.05
C LEU A 138 3.79 14.36 0.95
N GLU A 139 3.83 13.80 -0.26
CA GLU A 139 2.91 14.15 -1.35
C GLU A 139 1.46 13.85 -0.98
N MET A 140 1.18 12.68 -0.43
CA MET A 140 -0.16 12.27 -0.01
C MET A 140 -0.70 13.18 1.11
N ARG A 141 0.13 13.56 2.07
CA ARG A 141 -0.25 14.51 3.13
C ARG A 141 -0.57 15.90 2.58
N ARG A 142 0.23 16.40 1.64
CA ARG A 142 -0.01 17.71 0.99
C ARG A 142 -1.33 17.70 0.22
N ALA A 143 -1.60 16.64 -0.54
CA ALA A 143 -2.85 16.49 -1.27
C ALA A 143 -4.07 16.51 -0.33
N ARG A 144 -4.02 15.81 0.81
CA ARG A 144 -5.09 15.83 1.81
C ARG A 144 -5.28 17.20 2.45
N SER A 145 -4.22 17.89 2.76
CA SER A 145 -4.29 19.24 3.34
C SER A 145 -4.91 20.25 2.37
N ALA A 146 -4.57 20.15 1.07
CA ALA A 146 -5.17 20.98 0.03
C ALA A 146 -6.68 20.73 -0.12
N PHE A 147 -7.12 19.44 -0.03
CA PHE A 147 -8.54 19.09 -0.12
C PHE A 147 -9.35 19.64 1.07
N ARG A 148 -8.83 19.51 2.30
CA ARG A 148 -9.48 20.07 3.50
C ARG A 148 -9.57 21.59 3.47
N GLY A 149 -8.62 22.27 2.82
CA GLY A 149 -8.68 23.73 2.62
C GLY A 149 -9.79 24.17 1.66
N LEU A 150 -10.14 23.35 0.68
CA LEU A 150 -11.24 23.61 -0.26
C LEU A 150 -12.63 23.46 0.39
N ASP A 151 -12.80 22.48 1.26
CA ASP A 151 -14.07 22.28 2.00
C ASP A 151 -14.36 23.43 2.96
N SER A 152 -13.35 24.08 3.53
CA SER A 152 -13.52 25.24 4.42
C SER A 152 -13.89 26.53 3.68
N VAL A 153 -13.60 26.64 2.39
CA VAL A 153 -13.91 27.83 1.56
C VAL A 153 -15.37 27.81 1.08
N HIS A 154 -15.98 26.63 0.96
CA HIS A 154 -17.38 26.49 0.52
C HIS A 154 -18.40 26.66 1.65
N SER A 155 -17.96 26.78 2.90
CA SER A 155 -18.83 26.99 4.06
C SER A 155 -19.11 28.48 4.36
N CYS A 156 -18.57 29.41 3.57
CA CYS A 156 -18.79 30.86 3.74
C CYS A 156 -19.39 31.49 2.48
N SER A 157 -20.60 31.06 2.10
CA SER A 157 -21.48 31.92 1.32
C SER A 157 -22.89 31.82 1.88
N GLU A 158 -23.09 32.47 3.03
CA GLU A 158 -24.42 32.88 3.46
C GLU A 158 -24.96 33.88 2.43
N TRP A 159 -26.09 33.53 1.88
CA TRP A 159 -26.92 34.44 1.10
C TRP A 159 -27.61 35.41 2.06
N VAL A 160 -27.26 36.69 1.96
CA VAL A 160 -28.13 37.78 2.35
C VAL A 160 -28.95 38.21 1.13
#